data_069f06a481307cb63ec0ad4cebbdd8a7
#
_entry.id   069f06a481307cb63ec0ad4cebbdd8a7
#
_cell.length_a   1.000
_cell.length_b   1.000
_cell.length_c   1.000
_cell.angle_alpha   90.00
_cell.angle_beta   90.00
_cell.angle_gamma   90.00
#
_symmetry.space_group_name_H-M   'P 1'
#
loop_
_entity.id
_entity.type
_entity.pdbx_description
1 polymer ?
#
loop_
_entity_poly.entity_id
_entity_poly.type
_entity_poly.pdbx_seq_one_letter_code
_entity_poly.pdbx_strand_id
1 'polypeptide(L)'
;MTQDEMRLALLNSTIKIIAKDGLDKATTRSIAQAAQLNEAYIYRFFNDKEDLFKEAFTMLDNELVSKILLHLPIMSAKELDFETRCRALFFACWKFILSNKGKCLSFIRYYYSPYFKKYSYDDHQIRYRKVIEIMTPAFRPRANVWMILNHILNTMLNFATKVFNGAIRDNDDTSEHVFLIVFSSIKPYLKDSQ
;
A
#
# COMPACT_ATOMS: atom_id res chain seq x y z
N MET A 1 25.79 -0.66 15.42
CA MET A 1 24.86 -0.33 14.32
C MET A 1 25.53 0.64 13.36
N THR A 2 25.47 0.34 12.09
CA THR A 2 25.86 1.26 11.01
C THR A 2 24.87 2.43 10.90
N GLN A 3 25.22 3.47 10.12
CA GLN A 3 24.31 4.59 9.89
C GLN A 3 23.02 4.14 9.19
N ASP A 4 23.13 3.25 8.22
CA ASP A 4 21.97 2.72 7.47
C ASP A 4 21.06 1.87 8.37
N GLU A 5 21.64 1.06 9.26
CA GLU A 5 20.87 0.29 10.25
C GLU A 5 20.12 1.20 11.23
N MET A 6 20.75 2.29 11.69
CA MET A 6 20.09 3.27 12.56
C MET A 6 18.95 4.00 11.87
N ARG A 7 19.18 4.44 10.62
CA ARG A 7 18.14 5.07 9.80
C ARG A 7 16.96 4.15 9.55
N LEU A 8 17.23 2.89 9.21
CA LEU A 8 16.19 1.88 9.00
C LEU A 8 15.43 1.56 10.29
N ALA A 9 16.11 1.51 11.44
CA ALA A 9 15.48 1.31 12.74
C ALA A 9 14.51 2.45 13.08
N LEU A 10 14.85 3.72 12.78
CA LEU A 10 13.97 4.86 12.95
C LEU A 10 12.73 4.78 12.04
N LEU A 11 12.91 4.44 10.76
CA LEU A 11 11.79 4.25 9.81
C LEU A 11 10.83 3.14 10.28
N ASN A 12 11.36 1.98 10.66
CA ASN A 12 10.57 0.87 11.16
C ASN A 12 9.83 1.19 12.45
N SER A 13 10.48 1.93 13.37
CA SER A 13 9.85 2.39 14.60
C SER A 13 8.75 3.41 14.34
N THR A 14 8.93 4.29 13.37
CA THR A 14 7.91 5.24 12.91
C THR A 14 6.68 4.50 12.38
N ILE A 15 6.88 3.52 11.51
CA ILE A 15 5.80 2.68 10.98
C ILE A 15 5.05 1.98 12.11
N LYS A 16 5.77 1.37 13.05
CA LYS A 16 5.19 0.66 14.19
C LYS A 16 4.34 1.57 15.08
N ILE A 17 4.82 2.78 15.39
CA ILE A 17 4.11 3.73 16.25
C ILE A 17 2.89 4.29 15.51
N ILE A 18 3.04 4.71 14.25
CA ILE A 18 1.90 5.16 13.45
C ILE A 18 0.84 4.07 13.37
N ALA A 19 1.23 2.82 13.11
CA ALA A 19 0.31 1.68 13.04
C ALA A 19 -0.46 1.42 14.34
N LYS A 20 0.18 1.65 15.50
CA LYS A 20 -0.40 1.39 16.82
C LYS A 20 -1.20 2.58 17.33
N ASP A 21 -0.58 3.76 17.35
CA ASP A 21 -1.05 4.90 18.13
C ASP A 21 -1.54 6.08 17.25
N GLY A 22 -1.27 6.06 15.94
CA GLY A 22 -1.61 7.13 14.99
C GLY A 22 -0.51 8.18 14.85
N LEU A 23 -0.71 9.08 13.87
CA LEU A 23 0.26 10.14 13.54
C LEU A 23 0.45 11.15 14.68
N ASP A 24 -0.63 11.50 15.37
CA ASP A 24 -0.59 12.54 16.42
C ASP A 24 0.28 12.12 17.62
N LYS A 25 0.31 10.82 17.93
CA LYS A 25 1.11 10.25 19.01
C LYS A 25 2.52 9.86 18.60
N ALA A 26 2.82 9.85 17.29
CA ALA A 26 4.15 9.58 16.77
C ALA A 26 5.04 10.82 16.93
N THR A 27 5.68 10.96 18.11
CA THR A 27 6.63 12.03 18.41
C THR A 27 8.06 11.56 18.12
N THR A 28 8.97 12.49 17.82
CA THR A 28 10.39 12.19 17.62
C THR A 28 10.97 11.42 18.81
N ARG A 29 10.61 11.82 20.03
CA ARG A 29 11.03 11.15 21.26
C ARG A 29 10.53 9.70 21.35
N SER A 30 9.23 9.46 21.07
CA SER A 30 8.66 8.10 21.12
C SER A 30 9.25 7.18 20.04
N ILE A 31 9.54 7.73 18.85
CA ILE A 31 10.15 7.01 17.74
C ILE A 31 11.59 6.63 18.08
N ALA A 32 12.41 7.59 18.55
CA ALA A 32 13.79 7.33 18.93
C ALA A 32 13.88 6.30 20.06
N GLN A 33 13.01 6.41 21.07
CA GLN A 33 12.94 5.46 22.17
C GLN A 33 12.58 4.04 21.67
N ALA A 34 11.61 3.91 20.75
CA ALA A 34 11.23 2.63 20.16
C ALA A 34 12.34 2.03 19.29
N ALA A 35 13.16 2.86 18.67
CA ALA A 35 14.35 2.47 17.91
C ALA A 35 15.57 2.16 18.79
N GLN A 36 15.50 2.40 20.11
CA GLN A 36 16.61 2.33 21.06
C GLN A 36 17.77 3.27 20.68
N LEU A 37 17.44 4.44 20.17
CA LEU A 37 18.38 5.48 19.74
C LEU A 37 18.12 6.79 20.48
N ASN A 38 19.15 7.66 20.49
CA ASN A 38 18.98 9.04 20.92
C ASN A 38 18.17 9.83 19.89
N GLU A 39 17.29 10.72 20.34
CA GLU A 39 16.46 11.58 19.49
C GLU A 39 17.28 12.45 18.51
N ALA A 40 18.51 12.82 18.87
CA ALA A 40 19.43 13.56 18.01
C ALA A 40 19.71 12.86 16.67
N TYR A 41 19.61 11.50 16.62
CA TYR A 41 19.77 10.77 15.37
C TYR A 41 18.65 11.02 14.37
N ILE A 42 17.44 11.38 14.80
CA ILE A 42 16.36 11.78 13.89
C ILE A 42 16.79 13.00 13.10
N TYR A 43 17.26 14.04 13.75
CA TYR A 43 17.71 15.28 13.10
C TYR A 43 19.04 15.14 12.35
N ARG A 44 19.77 14.04 12.57
CA ARG A 44 20.95 13.69 11.75
C ARG A 44 20.57 13.08 10.42
N PHE A 45 19.46 12.32 10.34
CA PHE A 45 19.05 11.56 9.14
C PHE A 45 17.87 12.18 8.40
N PHE A 46 17.07 13.00 9.08
CA PHE A 46 15.84 13.61 8.54
C PHE A 46 15.81 15.10 8.91
N ASN A 47 15.28 15.92 8.01
CA ASN A 47 15.19 17.37 8.22
C ASN A 47 14.29 17.73 9.42
N ASP A 48 13.15 17.03 9.51
CA ASP A 48 12.14 17.20 10.55
C ASP A 48 11.31 15.91 10.72
N LYS A 49 10.29 15.97 11.56
CA LYS A 49 9.37 14.85 11.79
C LYS A 49 8.54 14.50 10.54
N GLU A 50 8.15 15.49 9.78
CA GLU A 50 7.36 15.35 8.56
C GLU A 50 8.15 14.62 7.47
N ASP A 51 9.44 14.92 7.34
CA ASP A 51 10.37 14.24 6.45
C ASP A 51 10.54 12.76 6.85
N LEU A 52 10.70 12.47 8.14
CA LEU A 52 10.72 11.10 8.66
C LEU A 52 9.42 10.35 8.34
N PHE A 53 8.26 10.99 8.47
CA PHE A 53 6.96 10.40 8.13
C PHE A 53 6.82 10.15 6.63
N LYS A 54 7.23 11.10 5.80
CA LYS A 54 7.28 10.97 4.34
C LYS A 54 8.14 9.79 3.92
N GLU A 55 9.33 9.68 4.49
CA GLU A 55 10.27 8.60 4.17
C GLU A 55 9.74 7.22 4.61
N ALA A 56 9.12 7.14 5.79
CA ALA A 56 8.49 5.92 6.27
C ALA A 56 7.35 5.48 5.35
N PHE A 57 6.50 6.43 4.91
CA PHE A 57 5.46 6.17 3.92
C PHE A 57 6.05 5.74 2.57
N THR A 58 7.07 6.44 2.10
CA THR A 58 7.77 6.12 0.83
C THR A 58 8.29 4.68 0.83
N MET A 59 8.82 4.21 1.95
CA MET A 59 9.29 2.83 2.09
C MET A 59 8.12 1.83 1.95
N LEU A 60 6.98 2.09 2.59
CA LEU A 60 5.79 1.24 2.48
C LEU A 60 5.18 1.25 1.09
N ASP A 61 5.12 2.41 0.48
CA ASP A 61 4.57 2.62 -0.85
C ASP A 61 5.41 1.92 -1.94
N ASN A 62 6.74 2.01 -1.84
CA ASN A 62 7.66 1.27 -2.71
C ASN A 62 7.50 -0.25 -2.54
N GLU A 63 7.32 -0.74 -1.32
CA GLU A 63 7.12 -2.16 -1.05
C GLU A 63 5.82 -2.67 -1.69
N LEU A 64 4.72 -1.91 -1.57
CA LEU A 64 3.44 -2.26 -2.18
C LEU A 64 3.52 -2.26 -3.71
N VAL A 65 4.08 -1.20 -4.32
CA VAL A 65 4.28 -1.12 -5.77
C VAL A 65 5.16 -2.26 -6.27
N SER A 66 6.26 -2.56 -5.58
CA SER A 66 7.15 -3.67 -5.94
C SER A 66 6.43 -5.01 -5.88
N LYS A 67 5.54 -5.20 -4.90
CA LYS A 67 4.72 -6.41 -4.79
C LYS A 67 3.74 -6.54 -5.96
N ILE A 68 3.08 -5.46 -6.35
CA ILE A 68 2.19 -5.44 -7.51
C ILE A 68 2.98 -5.78 -8.77
N LEU A 69 4.09 -5.08 -9.03
CA LEU A 69 4.92 -5.28 -10.22
C LEU A 69 5.49 -6.70 -10.32
N LEU A 70 5.82 -7.33 -9.18
CA LEU A 70 6.30 -8.72 -9.14
C LEU A 70 5.26 -9.71 -9.68
N HIS A 71 3.98 -9.48 -9.40
CA HIS A 71 2.90 -10.39 -9.81
C HIS A 71 2.18 -9.96 -11.11
N LEU A 72 2.39 -8.73 -11.54
CA LEU A 72 1.72 -8.17 -12.71
C LEU A 72 1.98 -8.95 -14.03
N PRO A 73 3.13 -9.64 -14.25
CA PRO A 73 3.34 -10.47 -15.44
C PRO A 73 2.28 -11.56 -15.68
N ILE A 74 1.56 -12.01 -14.65
CA ILE A 74 0.43 -12.96 -14.81
C ILE A 74 -0.63 -12.42 -15.79
N MET A 75 -0.76 -11.09 -15.91
CA MET A 75 -1.71 -10.47 -16.84
C MET A 75 -1.39 -10.74 -18.31
N SER A 76 -0.19 -11.22 -18.63
CA SER A 76 0.24 -11.61 -19.99
C SER A 76 0.07 -13.10 -20.29
N ALA A 77 -0.39 -13.92 -19.34
CA ALA A 77 -0.61 -15.36 -19.48
C ALA A 77 -1.87 -15.63 -20.33
N LYS A 78 -1.71 -15.66 -21.67
CA LYS A 78 -2.83 -15.77 -22.62
C LYS A 78 -3.56 -17.12 -22.58
N GLU A 79 -2.97 -18.15 -22.01
CA GLU A 79 -3.55 -19.45 -21.74
C GLU A 79 -4.62 -19.45 -20.65
N LEU A 80 -4.64 -18.41 -19.83
CA LEU A 80 -5.63 -18.20 -18.76
C LEU A 80 -6.65 -17.14 -19.21
N ASP A 81 -7.92 -17.34 -18.85
CA ASP A 81 -8.93 -16.30 -19.01
C ASP A 81 -8.61 -15.07 -18.16
N PHE A 82 -9.22 -13.94 -18.52
CA PHE A 82 -8.88 -12.65 -17.89
C PHE A 82 -9.25 -12.61 -16.40
N GLU A 83 -10.40 -13.20 -16.02
CA GLU A 83 -10.81 -13.23 -14.61
C GLU A 83 -9.83 -14.05 -13.77
N THR A 84 -9.38 -15.21 -14.27
CA THR A 84 -8.37 -16.04 -13.59
C THR A 84 -7.06 -15.27 -13.38
N ARG A 85 -6.61 -14.51 -14.37
CA ARG A 85 -5.41 -13.64 -14.24
C ARG A 85 -5.61 -12.55 -13.19
N CYS A 86 -6.74 -11.85 -13.21
CA CYS A 86 -7.09 -10.85 -12.21
C CYS A 86 -7.16 -11.45 -10.81
N ARG A 87 -7.73 -12.64 -10.68
CA ARG A 87 -7.84 -13.40 -9.44
C ARG A 87 -6.47 -13.71 -8.85
N ALA A 88 -5.56 -14.25 -9.66
CA ALA A 88 -4.20 -14.57 -9.22
C ALA A 88 -3.44 -13.32 -8.72
N LEU A 89 -3.52 -12.21 -9.46
CA LEU A 89 -2.92 -10.95 -9.06
C LEU A 89 -3.53 -10.42 -7.74
N PHE A 90 -4.86 -10.43 -7.67
CA PHE A 90 -5.60 -9.98 -6.47
C PHE A 90 -5.17 -10.78 -5.24
N PHE A 91 -5.20 -12.11 -5.29
CA PHE A 91 -4.87 -12.95 -4.13
C PHE A 91 -3.41 -12.81 -3.69
N ALA A 92 -2.48 -12.61 -4.63
CA ALA A 92 -1.09 -12.33 -4.29
C ALA A 92 -0.93 -11.01 -3.50
N CYS A 93 -1.62 -9.95 -3.93
CA CYS A 93 -1.64 -8.66 -3.23
C CYS A 93 -2.42 -8.73 -1.92
N TRP A 94 -3.56 -9.42 -1.89
CA TRP A 94 -4.40 -9.61 -0.71
C TRP A 94 -3.66 -10.31 0.42
N LYS A 95 -3.02 -11.44 0.09
CA LYS A 95 -2.17 -12.18 1.04
C LYS A 95 -1.03 -11.31 1.59
N PHE A 96 -0.40 -10.51 0.73
CA PHE A 96 0.64 -9.57 1.18
C PHE A 96 0.10 -8.54 2.16
N ILE A 97 -1.06 -7.93 1.89
CA ILE A 97 -1.70 -6.94 2.76
C ILE A 97 -2.03 -7.57 4.11
N LEU A 98 -2.70 -8.73 4.13
CA LEU A 98 -3.10 -9.40 5.36
C LEU A 98 -1.90 -9.84 6.21
N SER A 99 -0.81 -10.31 5.58
CA SER A 99 0.42 -10.69 6.28
C SER A 99 1.20 -9.51 6.85
N ASN A 100 0.86 -8.27 6.50
CA ASN A 100 1.60 -7.07 6.88
C ASN A 100 0.71 -6.03 7.61
N LYS A 101 -0.13 -6.49 8.56
CA LYS A 101 -1.10 -5.66 9.31
C LYS A 101 -0.54 -4.31 9.75
N GLY A 102 0.62 -4.29 10.44
CA GLY A 102 1.21 -3.05 10.96
C GLY A 102 1.59 -2.07 9.83
N LYS A 103 2.21 -2.57 8.76
CA LYS A 103 2.56 -1.77 7.58
C LYS A 103 1.32 -1.20 6.90
N CYS A 104 0.30 -2.03 6.71
CA CYS A 104 -0.97 -1.63 6.10
C CYS A 104 -1.68 -0.53 6.92
N LEU A 105 -1.78 -0.68 8.24
CA LEU A 105 -2.39 0.32 9.11
C LEU A 105 -1.60 1.64 9.11
N SER A 106 -0.27 1.59 9.12
CA SER A 106 0.57 2.78 9.02
C SER A 106 0.39 3.49 7.67
N PHE A 107 0.39 2.71 6.56
CA PHE A 107 0.13 3.23 5.22
C PHE A 107 -1.21 3.97 5.15
N ILE A 108 -2.30 3.36 5.58
CA ILE A 108 -3.64 3.94 5.56
C ILE A 108 -3.70 5.24 6.36
N ARG A 109 -3.14 5.25 7.57
CA ARG A 109 -3.17 6.42 8.45
C ARG A 109 -2.44 7.61 7.84
N TYR A 110 -1.31 7.38 7.20
CA TYR A 110 -0.58 8.44 6.50
C TYR A 110 -1.30 8.87 5.21
N TYR A 111 -1.75 7.91 4.40
CA TYR A 111 -2.40 8.16 3.11
C TYR A 111 -3.64 9.06 3.23
N TYR A 112 -4.44 8.87 4.29
CA TYR A 112 -5.62 9.72 4.55
C TYR A 112 -5.32 10.95 5.42
N SER A 113 -4.07 11.24 5.72
CA SER A 113 -3.66 12.41 6.49
C SER A 113 -3.41 13.64 5.59
N PRO A 114 -3.43 14.86 6.15
CA PRO A 114 -3.00 16.05 5.43
C PRO A 114 -1.55 16.00 4.94
N TYR A 115 -0.69 15.24 5.60
CA TYR A 115 0.72 15.05 5.22
C TYR A 115 0.87 14.41 3.85
N PHE A 116 0.04 13.43 3.50
CA PHE A 116 0.10 12.75 2.22
C PHE A 116 -0.06 13.72 1.05
N LYS A 117 -1.13 14.54 1.06
CA LYS A 117 -1.36 15.52 0.00
C LYS A 117 -0.23 16.53 -0.09
N LYS A 118 0.31 16.97 1.06
CA LYS A 118 1.32 18.03 1.12
C LYS A 118 2.70 17.57 0.67
N TYR A 119 3.09 16.33 1.01
CA TYR A 119 4.48 15.90 0.89
C TYR A 119 4.72 14.68 -0.01
N SER A 120 3.70 13.88 -0.31
CA SER A 120 3.89 12.56 -0.92
C SER A 120 3.04 12.29 -2.16
N TYR A 121 2.03 13.10 -2.45
CA TYR A 121 1.03 12.82 -3.50
C TYR A 121 1.66 12.66 -4.89
N ASP A 122 2.51 13.59 -5.31
CA ASP A 122 3.11 13.58 -6.64
C ASP A 122 4.09 12.40 -6.79
N ASP A 123 4.93 12.16 -5.78
CA ASP A 123 5.86 11.03 -5.75
C ASP A 123 5.12 9.69 -5.78
N HIS A 124 3.98 9.58 -5.10
CA HIS A 124 3.12 8.42 -5.11
C HIS A 124 2.58 8.14 -6.52
N GLN A 125 2.06 9.15 -7.22
CA GLN A 125 1.59 8.99 -8.60
C GLN A 125 2.71 8.52 -9.54
N ILE A 126 3.92 9.07 -9.38
CA ILE A 126 5.08 8.69 -10.19
C ILE A 126 5.42 7.21 -9.98
N ARG A 127 5.39 6.71 -8.73
CA ARG A 127 5.69 5.30 -8.42
C ARG A 127 4.74 4.33 -9.10
N TYR A 128 3.45 4.68 -9.20
CA TYR A 128 2.45 3.81 -9.82
C TYR A 128 2.38 3.89 -11.34
N ARG A 129 3.12 4.82 -11.97
CA ARG A 129 3.07 5.02 -13.44
C ARG A 129 3.27 3.72 -14.20
N LYS A 130 4.27 2.91 -13.83
CA LYS A 130 4.55 1.64 -14.49
C LYS A 130 3.43 0.62 -14.35
N VAL A 131 2.78 0.55 -13.21
CA VAL A 131 1.61 -0.30 -12.98
C VAL A 131 0.48 0.11 -13.92
N ILE A 132 0.20 1.42 -14.00
CA ILE A 132 -0.84 1.99 -14.86
C ILE A 132 -0.56 1.71 -16.33
N GLU A 133 0.67 1.91 -16.79
CA GLU A 133 1.09 1.64 -18.18
C GLU A 133 0.79 0.19 -18.58
N ILE A 134 1.11 -0.78 -17.70
CA ILE A 134 0.89 -2.20 -17.96
C ILE A 134 -0.61 -2.56 -17.89
N MET A 135 -1.38 -1.93 -17.01
CA MET A 135 -2.81 -2.20 -16.86
C MET A 135 -3.65 -1.55 -17.97
N THR A 136 -3.25 -0.39 -18.48
CA THR A 136 -4.04 0.41 -19.44
C THR A 136 -4.55 -0.38 -20.65
N PRO A 137 -3.79 -1.28 -21.28
CA PRO A 137 -4.29 -2.06 -22.44
C PRO A 137 -5.52 -2.90 -22.18
N ALA A 138 -5.80 -3.28 -20.93
CA ALA A 138 -6.98 -4.08 -20.56
C ALA A 138 -8.28 -3.27 -20.50
N PHE A 139 -8.18 -1.94 -20.42
CA PHE A 139 -9.32 -1.07 -20.22
C PHE A 139 -9.77 -0.35 -21.50
N ARG A 140 -11.04 0.08 -21.53
CA ARG A 140 -11.61 0.88 -22.63
C ARG A 140 -10.89 2.23 -22.75
N PRO A 141 -10.79 2.84 -23.95
CA PRO A 141 -10.00 4.05 -24.19
C PRO A 141 -10.32 5.26 -23.32
N ARG A 142 -11.54 5.34 -22.78
CA ARG A 142 -12.00 6.45 -21.92
C ARG A 142 -11.93 6.12 -20.42
N ALA A 143 -11.48 4.93 -20.06
CA ALA A 143 -11.36 4.53 -18.65
C ALA A 143 -10.21 5.30 -17.98
N ASN A 144 -10.48 5.87 -16.81
CA ASN A 144 -9.43 6.47 -15.99
C ASN A 144 -8.76 5.36 -15.16
N VAL A 145 -7.69 4.78 -15.68
CA VAL A 145 -6.99 3.64 -15.06
C VAL A 145 -6.40 3.99 -13.69
N TRP A 146 -5.99 5.25 -13.48
CA TRP A 146 -5.56 5.72 -12.17
C TRP A 146 -6.69 5.64 -11.13
N MET A 147 -7.88 6.12 -11.46
CA MET A 147 -9.05 6.03 -10.57
C MET A 147 -9.44 4.57 -10.30
N ILE A 148 -9.37 3.70 -11.32
CA ILE A 148 -9.66 2.28 -11.18
C ILE A 148 -8.65 1.61 -10.23
N LEU A 149 -7.35 1.85 -10.42
CA LEU A 149 -6.32 1.32 -9.54
C LEU A 149 -6.51 1.80 -8.08
N ASN A 150 -6.78 3.09 -7.88
CA ASN A 150 -7.08 3.63 -6.56
C ASN A 150 -8.31 2.97 -5.94
N HIS A 151 -9.38 2.75 -6.71
CA HIS A 151 -10.57 2.05 -6.25
C HIS A 151 -10.24 0.62 -5.80
N ILE A 152 -9.48 -0.14 -6.60
CA ILE A 152 -9.04 -1.50 -6.25
C ILE A 152 -8.28 -1.50 -4.92
N LEU A 153 -7.23 -0.68 -4.82
CA LEU A 153 -6.37 -0.62 -3.65
C LEU A 153 -7.13 -0.15 -2.40
N ASN A 154 -7.94 0.90 -2.51
CA ASN A 154 -8.73 1.41 -1.39
C ASN A 154 -9.76 0.39 -0.89
N THR A 155 -10.40 -0.35 -1.80
CA THR A 155 -11.34 -1.41 -1.45
C THR A 155 -10.62 -2.53 -0.70
N MET A 156 -9.48 -3.01 -1.21
CA MET A 156 -8.67 -4.02 -0.53
C MET A 156 -8.22 -3.56 0.86
N LEU A 157 -7.68 -2.35 0.99
CA LEU A 157 -7.21 -1.80 2.27
C LEU A 157 -8.36 -1.62 3.27
N ASN A 158 -9.54 -1.20 2.82
CA ASN A 158 -10.72 -1.06 3.67
C ASN A 158 -11.17 -2.42 4.23
N PHE A 159 -11.31 -3.44 3.39
CA PHE A 159 -11.67 -4.78 3.85
C PHE A 159 -10.58 -5.40 4.74
N ALA A 160 -9.31 -5.23 4.40
CA ALA A 160 -8.20 -5.69 5.25
C ALA A 160 -8.28 -5.06 6.65
N THR A 161 -8.60 -3.77 6.75
CA THR A 161 -8.79 -3.10 8.04
C THR A 161 -9.93 -3.74 8.86
N LYS A 162 -11.03 -4.14 8.22
CA LYS A 162 -12.14 -4.85 8.88
C LYS A 162 -11.73 -6.24 9.35
N VAL A 163 -10.88 -6.93 8.60
CA VAL A 163 -10.26 -8.20 9.04
C VAL A 163 -9.36 -7.96 10.25
N PHE A 164 -8.51 -6.93 10.21
CA PHE A 164 -7.57 -6.63 11.29
C PHE A 164 -8.20 -6.27 12.62
N ASN A 165 -9.39 -5.68 12.60
CA ASN A 165 -10.13 -5.33 13.82
C ASN A 165 -11.16 -6.39 14.23
N GLY A 166 -11.24 -7.51 13.50
CA GLY A 166 -12.13 -8.62 13.82
C GLY A 166 -13.61 -8.41 13.41
N ALA A 167 -13.92 -7.34 12.66
CA ALA A 167 -15.26 -7.09 12.16
C ALA A 167 -15.66 -8.08 11.04
N ILE A 168 -14.69 -8.62 10.34
CA ILE A 168 -14.84 -9.65 9.30
C ILE A 168 -13.82 -10.76 9.58
N ARG A 169 -14.22 -12.02 9.35
CA ARG A 169 -13.32 -13.17 9.54
C ARG A 169 -12.24 -13.22 8.44
N ASP A 170 -11.02 -13.61 8.82
CA ASP A 170 -9.95 -13.94 7.89
C ASP A 170 -10.12 -15.40 7.44
N ASN A 171 -10.72 -15.60 6.28
CA ASN A 171 -10.92 -16.91 5.66
C ASN A 171 -11.04 -16.79 4.14
N ASP A 172 -11.03 -17.93 3.45
CA ASP A 172 -11.09 -18.00 1.99
C ASP A 172 -12.39 -17.41 1.43
N ASP A 173 -13.53 -17.60 2.11
CA ASP A 173 -14.82 -17.07 1.71
C ASP A 173 -14.82 -15.53 1.70
N THR A 174 -14.30 -14.92 2.75
CA THR A 174 -14.10 -13.45 2.80
C THR A 174 -13.20 -12.96 1.66
N SER A 175 -12.10 -13.64 1.44
CA SER A 175 -11.13 -13.27 0.39
C SER A 175 -11.76 -13.33 -1.00
N GLU A 176 -12.55 -14.36 -1.24
CA GLU A 176 -13.31 -14.56 -2.49
C GLU A 176 -14.37 -13.47 -2.67
N HIS A 177 -15.13 -13.15 -1.65
CA HIS A 177 -16.14 -12.08 -1.72
C HIS A 177 -15.52 -10.71 -1.98
N VAL A 178 -14.38 -10.39 -1.36
CA VAL A 178 -13.67 -9.13 -1.63
C VAL A 178 -13.17 -9.09 -3.07
N PHE A 179 -12.65 -10.21 -3.61
CA PHE A 179 -12.27 -10.30 -5.02
C PHE A 179 -13.47 -10.03 -5.92
N LEU A 180 -14.60 -10.68 -5.70
CA LEU A 180 -15.81 -10.52 -6.52
C LEU A 180 -16.34 -9.08 -6.49
N ILE A 181 -16.32 -8.42 -5.34
CA ILE A 181 -16.71 -7.01 -5.22
C ILE A 181 -15.79 -6.13 -6.08
N VAL A 182 -14.47 -6.31 -5.95
CA VAL A 182 -13.49 -5.55 -6.72
C VAL A 182 -13.63 -5.82 -8.21
N PHE A 183 -13.66 -7.09 -8.61
CA PHE A 183 -13.72 -7.49 -10.02
C PHE A 183 -15.00 -7.02 -10.69
N SER A 184 -16.16 -7.20 -10.04
CA SER A 184 -17.44 -6.75 -10.57
C SER A 184 -17.51 -5.24 -10.75
N SER A 185 -16.88 -4.47 -9.87
CA SER A 185 -16.86 -3.00 -9.96
C SER A 185 -16.03 -2.47 -11.12
N ILE A 186 -15.00 -3.19 -11.57
CA ILE A 186 -14.14 -2.78 -12.68
C ILE A 186 -14.58 -3.36 -14.02
N LYS A 187 -15.38 -4.44 -14.02
CA LYS A 187 -15.84 -5.14 -15.23
C LYS A 187 -16.45 -4.22 -16.29
N PRO A 188 -17.27 -3.20 -15.97
CA PRO A 188 -17.83 -2.29 -16.97
C PRO A 188 -16.79 -1.45 -17.73
N TYR A 189 -15.58 -1.31 -17.20
CA TYR A 189 -14.50 -0.53 -17.79
C TYR A 189 -13.54 -1.37 -18.63
N LEU A 190 -13.66 -2.70 -18.61
CA LEU A 190 -12.83 -3.61 -19.39
C LEU A 190 -13.21 -3.58 -20.86
N LYS A 191 -12.27 -3.92 -21.75
CA LYS A 191 -12.56 -4.17 -23.17
C LYS A 191 -13.43 -5.40 -23.35
N ASP A 192 -14.28 -5.40 -24.38
CA ASP A 192 -15.31 -6.44 -24.63
C ASP A 192 -14.75 -7.82 -25.04
N SER A 193 -13.45 -7.97 -25.20
CA SER A 193 -12.80 -9.21 -25.68
C SER A 193 -11.84 -9.83 -24.66
N GLN A 194 -12.10 -9.63 -23.38
CA GLN A 194 -11.20 -10.18 -22.33
C GLN A 194 -11.91 -11.09 -21.36
#